data_20f925b4510bd7020175fe142125e3d9
#
_entry.id   20f925b4510bd7020175fe142125e3d9
#
_cell.length_a   1.000
_cell.length_b   1.000
_cell.length_c   1.000
_cell.angle_alpha   90.00
_cell.angle_beta   90.00
_cell.angle_gamma   90.00
#
_symmetry.space_group_name_H-M   'P 1'
#
loop_
_entity.id
_entity.type
_entity.pdbx_description
1 polymer ?
#
loop_
_entity_poly.entity_id
_entity_poly.type
_entity_poly.pdbx_seq_one_letter_code
_entity_poly.pdbx_strand_id
1 'polypeptide(L)'
;MANVVVEFKCSAGDSEPLSRPLLILGQQANLQQISWSQIKGKLQPVVTKEIWQAALVALNPNSTNSCPMYLNQVVVAALPSRVSRHNSPSSANFVSRLIRSCLPGGNNRSIVMVCERSDVFASSCAIARSFPIFSRRSTSIRRTEKKHVTVEFILVGPDSSPLDAAELECLSNAADGVRLAARIVDTPCNEMNTDIFLDEIKAVGAELGITPVIIRGEELKQKGFGGIYGVGKAAEYPPALAVLSHTPEGATQTIAWVGKGIVYDTGGLSIKGKTTMPGMKRDCGGAAAILGAFKATIKQGFKDNLHAVFCLAENSVGPTATRPDDIHTLYSGKTVEINNTDAEGRLVLADGVVYASKDLSADIILDMATLTGAQGISTGKFHAAVMTNSEQWEVACVRAGRSSGDLAHPLVYCPELHFSEFNSAIADMKNSVADRENAQSSCAGLFIGSHLGFDWPGVWVHVDIASPVHVGERATGFGVALLMALFGQASDDSLLNQVSPLGAPNNQSEDQMERDCKRRRLV
;
A
#
# COMPACT_ATOMS: atom_id res chain seq x y z
N MET A 1 5.92 -21.68 -2.49
CA MET A 1 5.99 -20.24 -2.87
C MET A 1 6.16 -20.14 -4.37
N ALA A 2 5.59 -19.13 -5.02
CA ALA A 2 5.88 -18.88 -6.42
C ALA A 2 7.30 -18.26 -6.50
N ASN A 3 8.27 -19.02 -7.01
CA ASN A 3 9.66 -18.57 -7.11
C ASN A 3 9.82 -17.60 -8.30
N VAL A 4 9.34 -16.37 -8.20
CA VAL A 4 9.54 -15.33 -9.20
C VAL A 4 10.49 -14.27 -8.64
N VAL A 5 11.65 -14.14 -9.25
CA VAL A 5 12.60 -13.06 -9.00
C VAL A 5 12.28 -11.91 -9.97
N VAL A 6 12.19 -10.70 -9.46
CA VAL A 6 12.06 -9.47 -10.25
C VAL A 6 13.36 -8.68 -10.05
N GLU A 7 14.04 -8.37 -11.12
CA GLU A 7 15.32 -7.67 -11.13
C GLU A 7 15.20 -6.40 -11.98
N PHE A 8 15.55 -5.24 -11.42
CA PHE A 8 15.55 -3.97 -12.13
C PHE A 8 16.93 -3.66 -12.71
N LYS A 9 16.99 -3.13 -13.94
CA LYS A 9 18.21 -2.73 -14.63
C LYS A 9 18.10 -1.33 -15.21
N CYS A 10 19.22 -0.63 -15.23
CA CYS A 10 19.31 0.77 -15.64
C CYS A 10 19.03 1.01 -17.13
N SER A 11 19.24 0.02 -17.97
CA SER A 11 19.09 0.16 -19.43
C SER A 11 18.68 -1.14 -20.07
N ALA A 12 18.12 -1.04 -21.27
CA ALA A 12 17.76 -2.19 -22.09
C ALA A 12 19.02 -2.81 -22.72
N GLY A 13 19.57 -3.83 -22.06
CA GLY A 13 20.66 -4.63 -22.61
C GLY A 13 20.19 -5.58 -23.73
N ASP A 14 21.11 -6.10 -24.51
CA ASP A 14 20.80 -7.05 -25.59
C ASP A 14 20.23 -8.36 -25.03
N SER A 15 19.20 -8.89 -25.67
CA SER A 15 18.64 -10.19 -25.35
C SER A 15 17.84 -10.74 -26.53
N GLU A 16 17.95 -12.05 -26.76
CA GLU A 16 17.23 -12.71 -27.83
C GLU A 16 15.78 -13.04 -27.38
N PRO A 17 14.75 -12.60 -28.14
CA PRO A 17 13.35 -12.82 -27.75
C PRO A 17 12.94 -14.31 -27.66
N LEU A 18 13.58 -15.20 -28.40
CA LEU A 18 13.27 -16.63 -28.34
C LEU A 18 13.68 -17.25 -27.00
N SER A 19 14.79 -16.83 -26.43
CA SER A 19 15.28 -17.31 -25.13
C SER A 19 14.72 -16.53 -23.96
N ARG A 20 14.37 -15.25 -24.20
CA ARG A 20 13.84 -14.32 -23.22
C ARG A 20 12.69 -13.51 -23.81
N PRO A 21 11.46 -14.04 -23.75
CA PRO A 21 10.26 -13.34 -24.24
C PRO A 21 10.11 -11.95 -23.63
N LEU A 22 9.62 -11.00 -24.43
CA LEU A 22 9.70 -9.57 -24.18
C LEU A 22 8.33 -8.89 -24.22
N LEU A 23 8.04 -8.09 -23.20
CA LEU A 23 6.96 -7.09 -23.20
C LEU A 23 7.57 -5.69 -23.18
N ILE A 24 7.25 -4.87 -24.18
CA ILE A 24 7.59 -3.44 -24.21
C ILE A 24 6.33 -2.67 -23.85
N LEU A 25 6.41 -1.80 -22.83
CA LEU A 25 5.27 -1.15 -22.23
C LEU A 25 5.52 0.34 -22.06
N GLY A 26 4.59 1.20 -22.49
CA GLY A 26 4.67 2.65 -22.32
C GLY A 26 3.49 3.36 -22.95
N GLN A 27 3.37 4.68 -22.72
CA GLN A 27 2.44 5.49 -23.49
C GLN A 27 2.90 5.54 -24.95
N GLN A 28 1.95 5.56 -25.90
CA GLN A 28 2.31 5.55 -27.32
C GLN A 28 3.27 6.69 -27.70
N ALA A 29 3.03 7.89 -27.16
CA ALA A 29 3.91 9.04 -27.40
C ALA A 29 5.34 8.81 -26.90
N ASN A 30 5.51 8.09 -25.79
CA ASN A 30 6.81 7.76 -25.24
C ASN A 30 7.47 6.64 -26.07
N LEU A 31 6.69 5.63 -26.47
CA LEU A 31 7.18 4.55 -27.33
C LEU A 31 7.67 5.07 -28.70
N GLN A 32 7.05 6.12 -29.23
CA GLN A 32 7.46 6.74 -30.50
C GLN A 32 8.76 7.57 -30.40
N GLN A 33 9.18 7.95 -29.17
CA GLN A 33 10.46 8.65 -28.95
C GLN A 33 11.67 7.70 -28.95
N ILE A 34 11.45 6.39 -28.84
CA ILE A 34 12.54 5.42 -28.82
C ILE A 34 13.17 5.31 -30.21
N SER A 35 14.46 5.56 -30.29
CA SER A 35 15.22 5.28 -31.50
C SER A 35 15.40 3.77 -31.72
N TRP A 36 15.48 3.35 -32.98
CA TRP A 36 15.74 1.95 -33.31
C TRP A 36 17.03 1.42 -32.65
N SER A 37 18.06 2.26 -32.53
CA SER A 37 19.33 1.89 -31.89
C SER A 37 19.19 1.51 -30.42
N GLN A 38 18.21 2.07 -29.69
CA GLN A 38 17.96 1.78 -28.27
C GLN A 38 17.25 0.45 -28.05
N ILE A 39 16.48 -0.03 -29.04
CA ILE A 39 15.63 -1.22 -28.86
C ILE A 39 16.02 -2.41 -29.75
N LYS A 40 16.83 -2.19 -30.80
CA LYS A 40 17.20 -3.23 -31.77
C LYS A 40 17.80 -4.49 -31.14
N GLY A 41 18.63 -4.32 -30.09
CA GLY A 41 19.25 -5.43 -29.37
C GLY A 41 18.29 -6.35 -28.62
N LYS A 42 17.04 -5.88 -28.41
CA LYS A 42 15.92 -6.67 -27.84
C LYS A 42 15.04 -7.31 -28.91
N LEU A 43 15.09 -6.83 -30.13
CA LEU A 43 14.14 -7.16 -31.18
C LEU A 43 14.75 -8.06 -32.29
N GLN A 44 16.02 -7.81 -32.62
CA GLN A 44 16.71 -8.57 -33.64
C GLN A 44 17.09 -9.99 -33.18
N PRO A 45 17.17 -10.98 -34.10
CA PRO A 45 16.91 -10.83 -35.56
C PRO A 45 15.43 -10.98 -35.94
N VAL A 46 14.52 -11.26 -34.98
CA VAL A 46 13.15 -11.73 -35.27
C VAL A 46 12.16 -10.60 -35.58
N VAL A 47 12.43 -9.37 -35.15
CA VAL A 47 11.62 -8.19 -35.47
C VAL A 47 12.49 -7.16 -36.16
N THR A 48 12.08 -6.72 -37.35
CA THR A 48 12.78 -5.69 -38.14
C THR A 48 12.32 -4.27 -37.70
N LYS A 49 13.05 -3.24 -38.15
CA LYS A 49 12.69 -1.84 -37.91
C LYS A 49 11.31 -1.49 -38.47
N GLU A 50 10.98 -2.03 -39.64
CA GLU A 50 9.72 -1.78 -40.33
C GLU A 50 8.54 -2.39 -39.57
N ILE A 51 8.70 -3.63 -39.07
CA ILE A 51 7.70 -4.32 -38.24
C ILE A 51 7.49 -3.53 -36.91
N TRP A 52 8.57 -3.09 -36.29
CA TRP A 52 8.50 -2.28 -35.06
C TRP A 52 7.72 -0.96 -35.31
N GLN A 53 8.06 -0.23 -36.38
CA GLN A 53 7.37 1.00 -36.71
C GLN A 53 5.89 0.79 -37.02
N ALA A 54 5.56 -0.25 -37.78
CA ALA A 54 4.18 -0.61 -38.08
C ALA A 54 3.38 -0.96 -36.82
N ALA A 55 4.00 -1.70 -35.88
CA ALA A 55 3.37 -2.03 -34.60
C ALA A 55 3.06 -0.78 -33.76
N LEU A 56 3.98 0.20 -33.71
CA LEU A 56 3.75 1.46 -32.99
C LEU A 56 2.60 2.28 -33.59
N VAL A 57 2.47 2.29 -34.92
CA VAL A 57 1.36 3.00 -35.62
C VAL A 57 0.02 2.31 -35.34
N ALA A 58 0.01 1.00 -35.20
CA ALA A 58 -1.19 0.22 -34.96
C ALA A 58 -1.74 0.38 -33.52
N LEU A 59 -0.96 0.92 -32.58
CA LEU A 59 -1.41 1.13 -31.20
C LEU A 59 -2.40 2.29 -31.09
N ASN A 60 -3.45 2.11 -30.29
CA ASN A 60 -4.40 3.16 -29.99
C ASN A 60 -3.90 4.02 -28.81
N PRO A 61 -3.71 5.35 -28.96
CA PRO A 61 -3.20 6.20 -27.89
C PRO A 61 -4.19 6.46 -26.76
N ASN A 62 -5.48 6.21 -26.97
CA ASN A 62 -6.54 6.59 -26.03
C ASN A 62 -7.03 5.45 -25.14
N SER A 63 -6.54 4.25 -25.34
CA SER A 63 -6.91 3.07 -24.53
C SER A 63 -5.71 2.14 -24.34
N THR A 64 -5.83 1.19 -23.39
CA THR A 64 -4.88 0.08 -23.33
C THR A 64 -5.03 -0.75 -24.59
N ASN A 65 -3.93 -0.93 -25.28
CA ASN A 65 -3.86 -1.73 -26.49
C ASN A 65 -2.53 -2.48 -26.56
N SER A 66 -2.48 -3.58 -27.32
CA SER A 66 -1.26 -4.34 -27.51
C SER A 66 -1.16 -4.88 -28.92
N CYS A 67 0.05 -4.94 -29.41
CA CYS A 67 0.39 -5.53 -30.70
C CYS A 67 1.41 -6.66 -30.47
N PRO A 68 0.99 -7.93 -30.57
CA PRO A 68 1.90 -9.06 -30.53
C PRO A 68 2.73 -9.13 -31.82
N MET A 69 4.00 -9.41 -31.68
CA MET A 69 4.95 -9.60 -32.76
C MET A 69 5.63 -10.94 -32.58
N TYR A 70 6.06 -11.52 -33.71
CA TYR A 70 6.83 -12.77 -33.77
C TYR A 70 6.32 -13.87 -32.79
N LEU A 71 5.25 -14.56 -33.18
CA LEU A 71 4.68 -15.70 -32.43
C LEU A 71 4.39 -15.43 -30.96
N ASN A 72 4.00 -14.22 -30.62
CA ASN A 72 3.78 -13.74 -29.23
C ASN A 72 5.04 -13.78 -28.33
N GLN A 73 6.25 -13.89 -28.88
CA GLN A 73 7.48 -13.80 -28.10
C GLN A 73 7.88 -12.34 -27.82
N VAL A 74 7.40 -11.42 -28.64
CA VAL A 74 7.54 -9.97 -28.45
C VAL A 74 6.16 -9.34 -28.48
N VAL A 75 5.84 -8.56 -27.47
CA VAL A 75 4.59 -7.80 -27.41
C VAL A 75 4.93 -6.34 -27.08
N VAL A 76 4.40 -5.40 -27.87
CA VAL A 76 4.38 -3.99 -27.50
C VAL A 76 2.98 -3.61 -27.02
N ALA A 77 2.89 -2.92 -25.89
CA ALA A 77 1.62 -2.54 -25.27
C ALA A 77 1.59 -1.06 -24.91
N ALA A 78 0.50 -0.40 -25.27
CA ALA A 78 0.29 1.01 -25.00
C ALA A 78 -0.52 1.23 -23.71
N LEU A 79 -0.03 2.15 -22.88
CA LEU A 79 -0.77 2.77 -21.80
C LEU A 79 -1.60 3.94 -22.34
N PRO A 80 -2.74 4.30 -21.70
CA PRO A 80 -3.48 5.48 -22.07
C PRO A 80 -2.60 6.73 -22.02
N SER A 81 -2.66 7.55 -23.07
CA SER A 81 -1.88 8.79 -23.16
C SER A 81 -2.45 9.92 -22.29
N ARG A 82 -3.70 9.79 -21.87
CA ARG A 82 -4.41 10.76 -21.03
C ARG A 82 -4.96 10.09 -19.79
N VAL A 83 -4.83 10.76 -18.66
CA VAL A 83 -5.39 10.34 -17.38
C VAL A 83 -6.21 11.49 -16.78
N SER A 84 -7.26 11.13 -16.05
CA SER A 84 -8.06 12.10 -15.31
C SER A 84 -7.30 12.61 -14.06
N ARG A 85 -7.75 13.74 -13.51
CA ARG A 85 -7.10 14.42 -12.38
C ARG A 85 -6.86 13.55 -11.14
N HIS A 86 -7.68 12.52 -10.92
CA HIS A 86 -7.58 11.64 -9.75
C HIS A 86 -6.86 10.32 -10.06
N ASN A 87 -6.35 10.13 -11.27
CA ASN A 87 -5.53 8.97 -11.61
C ASN A 87 -4.03 9.33 -11.57
N SER A 88 -3.20 8.29 -11.45
CA SER A 88 -1.75 8.42 -11.54
C SER A 88 -1.32 8.70 -13.00
N PRO A 89 -0.43 9.68 -13.25
CA PRO A 89 0.14 9.92 -14.58
C PRO A 89 0.79 8.65 -15.17
N SER A 90 1.43 7.83 -14.34
CA SER A 90 2.03 6.54 -14.71
C SER A 90 1.02 5.49 -15.18
N SER A 91 -0.28 5.70 -14.94
CA SER A 91 -1.32 4.69 -15.21
C SER A 91 -1.05 3.33 -14.52
N ALA A 92 -0.53 3.33 -13.28
CA ALA A 92 -0.03 2.16 -12.55
C ALA A 92 -0.98 0.94 -12.57
N ASN A 93 -2.29 1.16 -12.45
CA ASN A 93 -3.28 0.09 -12.52
C ASN A 93 -3.33 -0.59 -13.90
N PHE A 94 -3.11 0.18 -14.97
CA PHE A 94 -3.05 -0.37 -16.33
C PHE A 94 -1.73 -1.09 -16.60
N VAL A 95 -0.61 -0.63 -16.01
CA VAL A 95 0.68 -1.35 -16.06
C VAL A 95 0.49 -2.78 -15.54
N SER A 96 -0.05 -2.93 -14.34
CA SER A 96 -0.30 -4.26 -13.75
C SER A 96 -1.26 -5.11 -14.60
N ARG A 97 -2.29 -4.51 -15.18
CA ARG A 97 -3.26 -5.18 -16.04
C ARG A 97 -2.60 -5.70 -17.33
N LEU A 98 -1.84 -4.84 -18.01
CA LEU A 98 -1.17 -5.22 -19.27
C LEU A 98 -0.11 -6.30 -19.05
N ILE A 99 0.65 -6.24 -17.95
CA ILE A 99 1.61 -7.31 -17.64
C ILE A 99 0.90 -8.66 -17.48
N ARG A 100 -0.22 -8.69 -16.75
CA ARG A 100 -0.97 -9.95 -16.54
C ARG A 100 -1.58 -10.50 -17.82
N SER A 101 -1.97 -9.64 -18.77
CA SER A 101 -2.62 -10.05 -20.01
C SER A 101 -1.66 -10.24 -21.19
N CYS A 102 -0.53 -9.52 -21.23
CA CYS A 102 0.30 -9.41 -22.42
C CYS A 102 1.71 -9.95 -22.25
N LEU A 103 2.22 -10.16 -21.01
CA LEU A 103 3.56 -10.69 -20.81
C LEU A 103 3.64 -12.13 -21.32
N PRO A 104 4.49 -12.43 -22.31
CA PRO A 104 4.61 -13.76 -22.84
C PRO A 104 5.02 -14.81 -21.79
N GLY A 105 4.70 -16.07 -22.04
CA GLY A 105 5.09 -17.20 -21.18
C GLY A 105 6.60 -17.45 -21.20
N GLY A 106 7.13 -18.10 -20.15
CA GLY A 106 8.55 -18.47 -20.06
C GLY A 106 9.09 -18.41 -18.63
N ASN A 107 10.24 -19.01 -18.40
CA ASN A 107 10.94 -18.96 -17.12
C ASN A 107 11.79 -17.68 -16.98
N ASN A 108 12.42 -17.24 -18.08
CA ASN A 108 13.17 -15.99 -18.17
C ASN A 108 12.41 -15.03 -19.09
N ARG A 109 12.02 -13.88 -18.58
CA ARG A 109 11.21 -12.90 -19.33
C ARG A 109 11.79 -11.51 -19.13
N SER A 110 11.58 -10.63 -20.10
CA SER A 110 11.95 -9.21 -20.00
C SER A 110 10.73 -8.33 -20.10
N ILE A 111 10.75 -7.24 -19.33
CA ILE A 111 9.84 -6.12 -19.46
C ILE A 111 10.70 -4.89 -19.72
N VAL A 112 10.46 -4.21 -20.84
CA VAL A 112 11.04 -2.87 -21.09
C VAL A 112 9.96 -1.86 -20.83
N MET A 113 10.14 -1.06 -19.76
CA MET A 113 9.25 0.04 -19.41
C MET A 113 9.78 1.34 -20.01
N VAL A 114 8.93 2.00 -20.81
CA VAL A 114 9.24 3.26 -21.48
C VAL A 114 8.42 4.36 -20.83
N CYS A 115 9.06 5.22 -20.07
CA CYS A 115 8.36 6.27 -19.30
C CYS A 115 9.26 7.48 -19.04
N GLU A 116 8.66 8.56 -18.56
CA GLU A 116 9.40 9.67 -17.98
C GLU A 116 9.93 9.27 -16.59
N ARG A 117 11.01 9.91 -16.11
CA ARG A 117 11.63 9.62 -14.80
C ARG A 117 10.63 9.72 -13.64
N SER A 118 9.73 10.69 -13.68
CA SER A 118 8.68 10.88 -12.67
C SER A 118 7.71 9.69 -12.52
N ASP A 119 7.62 8.83 -13.54
CA ASP A 119 6.70 7.68 -13.55
C ASP A 119 7.40 6.35 -13.19
N VAL A 120 8.74 6.37 -13.00
CA VAL A 120 9.55 5.16 -12.73
C VAL A 120 9.12 4.47 -11.44
N PHE A 121 9.01 5.21 -10.34
CA PHE A 121 8.67 4.65 -9.03
C PHE A 121 7.31 3.95 -9.04
N ALA A 122 6.26 4.64 -9.49
CA ALA A 122 4.92 4.07 -9.57
C ALA A 122 4.84 2.87 -10.52
N SER A 123 5.53 2.94 -11.67
CA SER A 123 5.59 1.85 -12.64
C SER A 123 6.28 0.62 -12.07
N SER A 124 7.38 0.78 -11.33
CA SER A 124 8.10 -0.31 -10.67
C SER A 124 7.24 -1.02 -9.62
N CYS A 125 6.54 -0.27 -8.77
CA CYS A 125 5.62 -0.81 -7.78
C CYS A 125 4.45 -1.57 -8.46
N ALA A 126 3.91 -1.04 -9.56
CA ALA A 126 2.86 -1.69 -10.33
C ALA A 126 3.34 -2.99 -11.01
N ILE A 127 4.58 -3.00 -11.49
CA ILE A 127 5.22 -4.21 -12.03
C ILE A 127 5.38 -5.26 -10.92
N ALA A 128 5.89 -4.88 -9.75
CA ALA A 128 6.08 -5.77 -8.61
C ALA A 128 4.77 -6.48 -8.19
N ARG A 129 3.64 -5.77 -8.17
CA ARG A 129 2.30 -6.31 -7.89
C ARG A 129 1.84 -7.40 -8.85
N SER A 130 2.39 -7.42 -10.05
CA SER A 130 2.02 -8.41 -11.07
C SER A 130 2.64 -9.78 -10.80
N PHE A 131 3.59 -9.89 -9.86
CA PHE A 131 4.35 -11.08 -9.54
C PHE A 131 4.22 -11.49 -8.07
N PRO A 132 3.02 -11.95 -7.62
CA PRO A 132 2.81 -12.38 -6.24
C PRO A 132 3.66 -13.62 -5.91
N ILE A 133 4.15 -13.69 -4.65
CA ILE A 133 5.04 -14.76 -4.20
C ILE A 133 4.35 -15.84 -3.36
N PHE A 134 3.11 -15.63 -2.93
CA PHE A 134 2.35 -16.66 -2.21
C PHE A 134 1.57 -17.56 -3.16
N SER A 135 1.70 -18.88 -2.99
CA SER A 135 0.88 -19.90 -3.65
C SER A 135 0.92 -21.23 -2.91
N ARG A 136 -0.22 -21.88 -2.78
CA ARG A 136 -0.37 -23.26 -2.27
C ARG A 136 -0.85 -24.24 -3.35
N ARG A 137 -0.82 -23.83 -4.62
CA ARG A 137 -1.13 -24.75 -5.73
C ARG A 137 -0.09 -25.87 -5.78
N SER A 138 -0.53 -27.12 -5.87
CA SER A 138 0.35 -28.30 -5.93
C SER A 138 1.36 -28.23 -7.08
N THR A 139 0.95 -27.66 -8.23
CA THR A 139 1.83 -27.41 -9.38
C THR A 139 2.93 -26.39 -9.10
N SER A 140 2.69 -25.42 -8.20
CA SER A 140 3.71 -24.44 -7.80
C SER A 140 4.70 -25.01 -6.79
N ILE A 141 4.26 -25.94 -5.93
CA ILE A 141 5.11 -26.62 -4.94
C ILE A 141 6.09 -27.55 -5.63
N ARG A 142 5.66 -28.21 -6.72
CA ARG A 142 6.51 -29.16 -7.47
C ARG A 142 7.50 -28.49 -8.42
N ARG A 143 7.32 -27.19 -8.74
CA ARG A 143 8.26 -26.45 -9.60
C ARG A 143 9.40 -25.89 -8.76
N THR A 144 10.54 -26.51 -8.83
CA THR A 144 11.79 -26.06 -8.21
C THR A 144 12.46 -24.91 -8.99
N GLU A 145 12.07 -24.71 -10.25
CA GLU A 145 12.66 -23.70 -11.13
C GLU A 145 12.24 -22.28 -10.72
N LYS A 146 13.23 -21.43 -10.49
CA LYS A 146 13.04 -20.00 -10.30
C LYS A 146 12.66 -19.36 -11.64
N LYS A 147 11.62 -18.55 -11.63
CA LYS A 147 11.29 -17.69 -12.77
C LYS A 147 11.95 -16.34 -12.57
N HIS A 148 12.56 -15.83 -13.62
CA HIS A 148 13.21 -14.52 -13.62
C HIS A 148 12.46 -13.56 -14.53
N VAL A 149 12.21 -12.38 -14.02
CA VAL A 149 11.65 -11.24 -14.76
C VAL A 149 12.64 -10.11 -14.63
N THR A 150 13.31 -9.78 -15.73
CA THR A 150 14.18 -8.61 -15.81
C THR A 150 13.34 -7.42 -16.24
N VAL A 151 13.38 -6.35 -15.48
CA VAL A 151 12.71 -5.08 -15.76
C VAL A 151 13.76 -4.05 -16.12
N GLU A 152 13.64 -3.49 -17.30
CA GLU A 152 14.59 -2.52 -17.85
C GLU A 152 13.84 -1.24 -18.21
N PHE A 153 14.49 -0.09 -18.00
CA PHE A 153 13.90 1.21 -18.28
C PHE A 153 14.56 1.86 -19.51
N ILE A 154 13.71 2.40 -20.38
CA ILE A 154 14.13 3.39 -21.37
C ILE A 154 13.43 4.69 -21.00
N LEU A 155 14.21 5.62 -20.47
CA LEU A 155 13.69 6.93 -20.05
C LEU A 155 13.60 7.86 -21.26
N VAL A 156 12.53 8.64 -21.28
CA VAL A 156 12.25 9.63 -22.32
C VAL A 156 11.90 10.98 -21.68
N GLY A 157 11.84 12.03 -22.48
CA GLY A 157 11.55 13.37 -21.99
C GLY A 157 12.79 14.16 -21.56
N PRO A 158 12.62 15.21 -20.72
CA PRO A 158 13.72 16.14 -20.39
C PRO A 158 14.87 15.47 -19.61
N ASP A 159 14.56 14.53 -18.73
CA ASP A 159 15.55 13.75 -17.97
C ASP A 159 15.47 12.29 -18.40
N SER A 160 16.21 11.97 -19.45
CA SER A 160 16.29 10.63 -20.04
C SER A 160 17.60 9.90 -19.73
N SER A 161 18.40 10.40 -18.76
CA SER A 161 19.61 9.73 -18.29
C SER A 161 19.26 8.36 -17.68
N PRO A 162 20.08 7.33 -17.86
CA PRO A 162 19.84 6.02 -17.23
C PRO A 162 19.73 6.14 -15.71
N LEU A 163 18.95 5.23 -15.11
CA LEU A 163 18.86 5.13 -13.65
C LEU A 163 20.23 4.74 -13.08
N ASP A 164 20.59 5.32 -11.96
CA ASP A 164 21.79 4.96 -11.23
C ASP A 164 21.60 3.76 -10.29
N ALA A 165 22.66 3.35 -9.61
CA ALA A 165 22.61 2.18 -8.73
C ALA A 165 21.73 2.41 -7.48
N ALA A 166 21.71 3.63 -6.93
CA ALA A 166 20.90 3.96 -5.77
C ALA A 166 19.42 3.96 -6.12
N GLU A 167 19.04 4.56 -7.27
CA GLU A 167 17.68 4.52 -7.78
C GLU A 167 17.20 3.07 -8.00
N LEU A 168 18.03 2.20 -8.57
CA LEU A 168 17.70 0.78 -8.77
C LEU A 168 17.53 0.02 -7.45
N GLU A 169 18.34 0.34 -6.45
CA GLU A 169 18.21 -0.21 -5.11
C GLU A 169 16.89 0.24 -4.45
N CYS A 170 16.53 1.52 -4.58
CA CYS A 170 15.24 2.05 -4.14
C CYS A 170 14.07 1.28 -4.76
N LEU A 171 14.08 1.11 -6.08
CA LEU A 171 13.04 0.35 -6.78
C LEU A 171 12.96 -1.10 -6.31
N SER A 172 14.11 -1.74 -6.06
CA SER A 172 14.16 -3.11 -5.56
C SER A 172 13.60 -3.22 -4.14
N ASN A 173 13.96 -2.31 -3.25
CA ASN A 173 13.46 -2.28 -1.88
C ASN A 173 11.95 -1.99 -1.84
N ALA A 174 11.46 -1.07 -2.67
CA ALA A 174 10.03 -0.78 -2.81
C ALA A 174 9.26 -2.01 -3.33
N ALA A 175 9.77 -2.68 -4.37
CA ALA A 175 9.18 -3.88 -4.93
C ALA A 175 9.12 -5.03 -3.91
N ASP A 176 10.18 -5.22 -3.13
CA ASP A 176 10.23 -6.23 -2.07
C ASP A 176 9.24 -5.90 -0.95
N GLY A 177 9.11 -4.64 -0.54
CA GLY A 177 8.11 -4.18 0.42
C GLY A 177 6.67 -4.44 -0.06
N VAL A 178 6.35 -4.07 -1.30
CA VAL A 178 5.03 -4.33 -1.92
C VAL A 178 4.73 -5.84 -1.96
N ARG A 179 5.70 -6.65 -2.32
CA ARG A 179 5.53 -8.11 -2.43
C ARG A 179 5.47 -8.78 -1.05
N LEU A 180 6.19 -8.26 -0.05
CA LEU A 180 6.10 -8.70 1.34
C LEU A 180 4.70 -8.46 1.89
N ALA A 181 4.19 -7.23 1.77
CA ALA A 181 2.84 -6.87 2.22
C ALA A 181 1.77 -7.74 1.54
N ALA A 182 1.85 -7.89 0.21
CA ALA A 182 0.93 -8.73 -0.54
C ALA A 182 1.01 -10.22 -0.13
N ARG A 183 2.19 -10.73 0.19
CA ARG A 183 2.37 -12.12 0.66
C ARG A 183 1.69 -12.36 2.01
N ILE A 184 1.88 -11.46 2.95
CA ILE A 184 1.26 -11.56 4.29
C ILE A 184 -0.27 -11.60 4.14
N VAL A 185 -0.83 -10.66 3.37
CA VAL A 185 -2.29 -10.55 3.15
C VAL A 185 -2.86 -11.74 2.35
N ASP A 186 -2.11 -12.30 1.42
CA ASP A 186 -2.53 -13.49 0.66
C ASP A 186 -2.50 -14.78 1.49
N THR A 187 -1.67 -14.83 2.53
CA THR A 187 -1.50 -16.02 3.37
C THR A 187 -2.75 -16.21 4.25
N PRO A 188 -3.40 -17.38 4.21
CA PRO A 188 -4.61 -17.63 5.01
C PRO A 188 -4.29 -17.73 6.50
N CYS A 189 -5.30 -17.49 7.35
CA CYS A 189 -5.10 -17.34 8.80
C CYS A 189 -4.64 -18.62 9.53
N ASN A 190 -4.85 -19.81 8.95
CA ASN A 190 -4.25 -21.05 9.48
C ASN A 190 -2.72 -21.10 9.31
N GLU A 191 -2.14 -20.19 8.51
CA GLU A 191 -0.71 -20.02 8.30
C GLU A 191 -0.22 -18.60 8.67
N MET A 192 -1.12 -17.64 8.86
CA MET A 192 -0.84 -16.24 9.22
C MET A 192 -1.74 -15.86 10.41
N ASN A 193 -1.46 -16.41 11.58
CA ASN A 193 -2.02 -16.00 12.86
C ASN A 193 -1.17 -14.87 13.48
N THR A 194 -1.53 -14.41 14.68
CA THR A 194 -0.79 -13.31 15.35
C THR A 194 0.66 -13.67 15.65
N ASP A 195 0.98 -14.94 15.99
CA ASP A 195 2.35 -15.38 16.26
C ASP A 195 3.22 -15.36 15.00
N ILE A 196 2.69 -15.86 13.89
CA ILE A 196 3.41 -15.85 12.63
C ILE A 196 3.59 -14.41 12.12
N PHE A 197 2.61 -13.52 12.35
CA PHE A 197 2.80 -12.11 12.02
C PHE A 197 3.90 -11.46 12.88
N LEU A 198 3.97 -11.79 14.18
CA LEU A 198 5.08 -11.36 15.04
C LEU A 198 6.43 -11.86 14.53
N ASP A 199 6.50 -13.09 14.01
CA ASP A 199 7.74 -13.63 13.43
C ASP A 199 8.14 -12.89 12.15
N GLU A 200 7.19 -12.44 11.33
CA GLU A 200 7.47 -11.55 10.19
C GLU A 200 8.04 -10.19 10.65
N ILE A 201 7.48 -9.60 11.71
CA ILE A 201 7.99 -8.35 12.31
C ILE A 201 9.42 -8.55 12.84
N LYS A 202 9.66 -9.64 13.57
CA LYS A 202 11.01 -9.99 14.08
C LYS A 202 12.00 -10.20 12.94
N ALA A 203 11.59 -10.88 11.86
CA ALA A 203 12.43 -11.11 10.70
C ALA A 203 12.84 -9.79 10.01
N VAL A 204 11.90 -8.88 9.82
CA VAL A 204 12.20 -7.53 9.30
C VAL A 204 13.09 -6.76 10.28
N GLY A 205 12.80 -6.79 11.57
CA GLY A 205 13.65 -6.18 12.59
C GLY A 205 15.07 -6.71 12.56
N ALA A 206 15.26 -8.01 12.50
CA ALA A 206 16.58 -8.64 12.42
C ALA A 206 17.35 -8.21 11.16
N GLU A 207 16.67 -8.11 10.00
CA GLU A 207 17.28 -7.65 8.76
C GLU A 207 17.75 -6.17 8.85
N LEU A 208 17.05 -5.35 9.63
CA LEU A 208 17.36 -3.93 9.83
C LEU A 208 18.22 -3.67 11.08
N GLY A 209 18.57 -4.69 11.86
CA GLY A 209 19.27 -4.53 13.13
C GLY A 209 18.41 -3.94 14.26
N ILE A 210 17.08 -4.05 14.16
CA ILE A 210 16.11 -3.47 15.09
C ILE A 210 15.41 -4.61 15.87
N THR A 211 15.43 -4.53 17.21
CA THR A 211 14.68 -5.47 18.06
C THR A 211 13.29 -4.91 18.33
N PRO A 212 12.20 -5.63 18.01
CA PRO A 212 10.86 -5.14 18.27
C PRO A 212 10.52 -5.15 19.77
N VAL A 213 9.78 -4.14 20.21
CA VAL A 213 9.06 -4.16 21.49
C VAL A 213 7.75 -4.92 21.27
N ILE A 214 7.43 -5.90 22.13
CA ILE A 214 6.21 -6.71 22.00
C ILE A 214 5.49 -6.75 23.35
N ILE A 215 4.21 -6.37 23.36
CA ILE A 215 3.28 -6.50 24.48
C ILE A 215 2.19 -7.48 24.05
N ARG A 216 1.98 -8.59 24.79
CA ARG A 216 1.17 -9.70 24.30
C ARG A 216 0.22 -10.28 25.34
N GLY A 217 -0.96 -10.71 24.90
CA GLY A 217 -1.93 -11.45 25.71
C GLY A 217 -2.37 -10.68 26.96
N GLU A 218 -2.29 -11.31 28.14
CA GLU A 218 -2.72 -10.71 29.40
C GLU A 218 -1.93 -9.44 29.78
N GLU A 219 -0.70 -9.28 29.31
CA GLU A 219 0.08 -8.07 29.52
C GLU A 219 -0.59 -6.83 28.89
N LEU A 220 -1.26 -7.00 27.72
CA LEU A 220 -2.05 -5.93 27.12
C LEU A 220 -3.14 -5.44 28.06
N LYS A 221 -3.88 -6.38 28.69
CA LYS A 221 -4.92 -6.04 29.67
C LYS A 221 -4.35 -5.31 30.89
N GLN A 222 -3.25 -5.82 31.44
CA GLN A 222 -2.60 -5.24 32.61
C GLN A 222 -2.09 -3.83 32.36
N LYS A 223 -1.67 -3.54 31.14
CA LYS A 223 -1.19 -2.21 30.69
C LYS A 223 -2.30 -1.30 30.18
N GLY A 224 -3.56 -1.76 30.13
CA GLY A 224 -4.71 -0.95 29.76
C GLY A 224 -5.03 -0.89 28.26
N PHE A 225 -4.49 -1.80 27.44
CA PHE A 225 -4.82 -1.91 26.02
C PHE A 225 -6.14 -2.67 25.81
N GLY A 226 -7.22 -2.12 26.31
CA GLY A 226 -8.53 -2.78 26.33
C GLY A 226 -9.13 -2.99 24.95
N GLY A 227 -8.77 -2.18 23.96
CA GLY A 227 -9.18 -2.35 22.56
C GLY A 227 -8.55 -3.59 21.93
N ILE A 228 -7.22 -3.69 21.92
CA ILE A 228 -6.51 -4.84 21.34
C ILE A 228 -6.83 -6.13 22.08
N TYR A 229 -6.78 -6.08 23.43
CA TYR A 229 -7.08 -7.25 24.25
C TYR A 229 -8.54 -7.71 24.07
N GLY A 230 -9.48 -6.77 24.13
CA GLY A 230 -10.92 -7.05 24.01
C GLY A 230 -11.29 -7.73 22.70
N VAL A 231 -10.69 -7.30 21.59
CA VAL A 231 -10.90 -7.90 20.28
C VAL A 231 -10.31 -9.30 20.21
N GLY A 232 -9.07 -9.50 20.69
CA GLY A 232 -8.32 -10.72 20.45
C GLY A 232 -8.44 -11.81 21.52
N LYS A 233 -9.10 -11.55 22.67
CA LYS A 233 -9.11 -12.47 23.83
C LYS A 233 -9.80 -13.82 23.60
N ALA A 234 -10.59 -13.96 22.54
CA ALA A 234 -11.28 -15.22 22.23
C ALA A 234 -10.50 -16.12 21.26
N ALA A 235 -9.43 -15.62 20.67
CA ALA A 235 -8.64 -16.36 19.70
C ALA A 235 -7.69 -17.36 20.38
N GLU A 236 -7.33 -18.41 19.65
CA GLU A 236 -6.32 -19.39 20.08
C GLU A 236 -4.94 -18.74 20.25
N TYR A 237 -4.58 -17.85 19.31
CA TYR A 237 -3.33 -17.11 19.35
C TYR A 237 -3.57 -15.71 19.96
N PRO A 238 -2.91 -15.38 21.08
CA PRO A 238 -3.15 -14.14 21.80
C PRO A 238 -2.88 -12.88 20.96
N PRO A 239 -3.64 -11.79 21.21
CA PRO A 239 -3.39 -10.51 20.57
C PRO A 239 -2.06 -9.90 21.02
N ALA A 240 -1.51 -8.98 20.23
CA ALA A 240 -0.26 -8.30 20.53
C ALA A 240 -0.23 -6.87 19.98
N LEU A 241 0.47 -6.00 20.70
CA LEU A 241 1.04 -4.76 20.18
C LEU A 241 2.52 -5.00 19.94
N ALA A 242 3.01 -4.75 18.73
CA ALA A 242 4.43 -4.82 18.42
C ALA A 242 4.91 -3.50 17.83
N VAL A 243 6.16 -3.12 18.10
CA VAL A 243 6.74 -1.86 17.63
C VAL A 243 8.15 -2.08 17.11
N LEU A 244 8.41 -1.64 15.90
CA LEU A 244 9.75 -1.45 15.35
C LEU A 244 10.09 0.04 15.39
N SER A 245 11.26 0.39 15.92
CA SER A 245 11.67 1.79 16.11
C SER A 245 13.01 2.05 15.41
N HIS A 246 13.01 2.99 14.50
CA HIS A 246 14.21 3.57 13.89
C HIS A 246 14.41 4.98 14.44
N THR A 247 15.53 5.21 15.10
CA THR A 247 15.84 6.48 15.79
C THR A 247 17.25 6.94 15.43
N PRO A 248 17.44 7.51 14.24
CA PRO A 248 18.76 7.93 13.79
C PRO A 248 19.22 9.19 14.54
N GLU A 249 20.53 9.37 14.61
CA GLU A 249 21.12 10.59 15.17
C GLU A 249 20.75 11.80 14.30
N GLY A 250 20.36 12.90 14.93
CA GLY A 250 19.99 14.14 14.24
C GLY A 250 18.56 14.20 13.72
N ALA A 251 17.70 13.24 14.08
CA ALA A 251 16.28 13.29 13.77
C ALA A 251 15.62 14.58 14.26
N THR A 252 14.76 15.17 13.43
CA THR A 252 14.12 16.48 13.73
C THR A 252 12.65 16.33 14.13
N GLN A 253 12.03 15.21 13.82
CA GLN A 253 10.64 14.91 14.15
C GLN A 253 10.46 13.41 14.41
N THR A 254 9.36 13.06 15.05
CA THR A 254 8.99 11.69 15.36
C THR A 254 7.70 11.31 14.64
N ILE A 255 7.77 10.27 13.83
CA ILE A 255 6.67 9.77 13.01
C ILE A 255 6.27 8.39 13.51
N ALA A 256 4.99 8.11 13.63
CA ALA A 256 4.48 6.78 13.90
C ALA A 256 3.50 6.34 12.81
N TRP A 257 3.71 5.14 12.27
CA TRP A 257 2.78 4.45 11.41
C TRP A 257 2.09 3.34 12.19
N VAL A 258 0.78 3.41 12.32
CA VAL A 258 -0.02 2.49 13.13
C VAL A 258 -0.88 1.61 12.23
N GLY A 259 -0.69 0.31 12.28
CA GLY A 259 -1.33 -0.63 11.36
C GLY A 259 -2.37 -1.53 12.01
N LYS A 260 -3.58 -1.58 11.41
CA LYS A 260 -4.56 -2.62 11.74
C LYS A 260 -4.04 -3.97 11.27
N GLY A 261 -3.88 -4.90 12.20
CA GLY A 261 -3.39 -6.25 11.96
C GLY A 261 -4.37 -7.33 12.41
N ILE A 262 -5.62 -7.25 11.96
CA ILE A 262 -6.62 -8.30 12.23
C ILE A 262 -6.36 -9.45 11.27
N VAL A 263 -5.71 -10.51 11.77
CA VAL A 263 -5.29 -11.65 10.94
C VAL A 263 -6.45 -12.44 10.34
N TYR A 264 -7.58 -12.45 11.04
CA TYR A 264 -8.89 -12.87 10.52
C TYR A 264 -10.02 -12.18 11.27
N ASP A 265 -11.07 -11.79 10.56
CA ASP A 265 -12.23 -11.13 11.14
C ASP A 265 -13.52 -11.94 10.88
N THR A 266 -14.01 -12.60 11.93
CA THR A 266 -15.29 -13.29 11.89
C THR A 266 -16.47 -12.34 12.14
N GLY A 267 -16.21 -11.11 12.58
CA GLY A 267 -17.20 -10.18 13.13
C GLY A 267 -17.43 -10.37 14.64
N GLY A 268 -16.78 -11.36 15.26
CA GLY A 268 -17.07 -11.73 16.64
C GLY A 268 -18.51 -12.26 16.79
N LEU A 269 -19.20 -11.89 17.87
CA LEU A 269 -20.61 -12.28 18.07
C LEU A 269 -21.59 -11.53 17.15
N SER A 270 -21.19 -10.37 16.60
CA SER A 270 -21.86 -9.74 15.44
C SER A 270 -21.38 -10.40 14.14
N ILE A 271 -21.58 -11.71 14.03
CA ILE A 271 -20.94 -12.60 13.05
C ILE A 271 -21.24 -12.19 11.61
N LYS A 272 -20.21 -12.17 10.78
CA LYS A 272 -20.33 -11.87 9.34
C LYS A 272 -21.15 -12.95 8.61
N GLY A 273 -21.87 -12.52 7.61
CA GLY A 273 -22.65 -13.41 6.75
C GLY A 273 -21.77 -14.33 5.88
N LYS A 274 -22.38 -15.36 5.31
CA LYS A 274 -21.76 -16.39 4.46
C LYS A 274 -20.94 -15.79 3.29
N THR A 275 -21.36 -14.67 2.73
CA THR A 275 -20.71 -14.02 1.57
C THR A 275 -19.75 -12.92 1.94
N THR A 276 -19.79 -12.41 3.17
CA THR A 276 -18.96 -11.29 3.65
C THR A 276 -17.76 -11.75 4.46
N MET A 277 -17.82 -12.94 5.09
CA MET A 277 -16.70 -13.50 5.84
C MET A 277 -15.56 -14.02 4.96
N PRO A 278 -15.79 -14.73 3.82
CA PRO A 278 -14.70 -15.16 2.96
C PRO A 278 -13.88 -13.98 2.43
N GLY A 279 -12.55 -14.07 2.59
CA GLY A 279 -11.63 -12.99 2.24
C GLY A 279 -11.17 -12.16 3.43
N MET A 280 -11.71 -12.36 4.65
CA MET A 280 -11.32 -11.61 5.85
C MET A 280 -9.89 -11.88 6.34
N LYS A 281 -9.15 -12.80 5.72
CA LYS A 281 -7.68 -12.89 5.84
C LYS A 281 -6.97 -11.59 5.42
N ARG A 282 -7.65 -10.67 4.69
CA ARG A 282 -7.11 -9.40 4.21
C ARG A 282 -7.12 -8.32 5.27
N ASP A 283 -7.74 -8.58 6.40
CA ASP A 283 -8.02 -7.57 7.43
C ASP A 283 -6.77 -7.16 8.24
N CYS A 284 -5.64 -7.81 7.95
CA CYS A 284 -4.31 -7.40 8.39
C CYS A 284 -3.56 -6.49 7.40
N GLY A 285 -4.24 -6.01 6.35
CA GLY A 285 -3.61 -5.29 5.25
C GLY A 285 -2.92 -3.99 5.65
N GLY A 286 -3.46 -3.27 6.65
CA GLY A 286 -2.83 -2.06 7.18
C GLY A 286 -1.47 -2.35 7.82
N ALA A 287 -1.41 -3.32 8.73
CA ALA A 287 -0.16 -3.73 9.37
C ALA A 287 0.84 -4.31 8.35
N ALA A 288 0.36 -5.09 7.38
CA ALA A 288 1.22 -5.65 6.34
C ALA A 288 1.84 -4.57 5.44
N ALA A 289 1.06 -3.54 5.06
CA ALA A 289 1.54 -2.41 4.28
C ALA A 289 2.61 -1.62 5.05
N ILE A 290 2.37 -1.34 6.32
CA ILE A 290 3.32 -0.63 7.20
C ILE A 290 4.62 -1.43 7.35
N LEU A 291 4.56 -2.76 7.54
CA LEU A 291 5.76 -3.58 7.65
C LEU A 291 6.61 -3.54 6.37
N GLY A 292 5.96 -3.67 5.21
CA GLY A 292 6.63 -3.58 3.91
C GLY A 292 7.22 -2.21 3.64
N ALA A 293 6.48 -1.14 3.97
CA ALA A 293 6.93 0.24 3.81
C ALA A 293 8.06 0.58 4.77
N PHE A 294 7.95 0.21 6.05
CA PHE A 294 9.00 0.44 7.06
C PHE A 294 10.32 -0.17 6.63
N LYS A 295 10.30 -1.47 6.25
CA LYS A 295 11.49 -2.15 5.73
C LYS A 295 12.13 -1.40 4.56
N ALA A 296 11.34 -1.03 3.56
CA ALA A 296 11.84 -0.36 2.38
C ALA A 296 12.36 1.05 2.68
N THR A 297 11.64 1.83 3.48
CA THR A 297 11.97 3.21 3.84
C THR A 297 13.28 3.29 4.64
N ILE A 298 13.47 2.43 5.64
CA ILE A 298 14.70 2.44 6.45
C ILE A 298 15.93 2.13 5.59
N LYS A 299 15.81 1.21 4.64
CA LYS A 299 16.90 0.88 3.71
C LYS A 299 17.29 2.06 2.77
N GLN A 300 16.43 3.06 2.65
CA GLN A 300 16.70 4.26 1.85
C GLN A 300 17.24 5.44 2.69
N GLY A 301 17.80 5.18 3.87
CA GLY A 301 18.45 6.19 4.69
C GLY A 301 17.47 7.22 5.26
N PHE A 302 16.41 6.75 5.92
CA PHE A 302 15.42 7.62 6.53
C PHE A 302 16.01 8.40 7.71
N LYS A 303 15.84 9.73 7.74
CA LYS A 303 16.55 10.66 8.62
C LYS A 303 15.81 11.01 9.91
N ASP A 304 14.50 10.82 9.94
CA ASP A 304 13.68 11.13 11.12
C ASP A 304 13.40 9.89 11.98
N ASN A 305 12.92 10.07 13.19
CA ASN A 305 12.44 8.96 14.00
C ASN A 305 11.20 8.37 13.34
N LEU A 306 11.21 7.05 13.14
CA LEU A 306 10.09 6.32 12.56
C LEU A 306 9.76 5.09 13.40
N HIS A 307 8.54 5.05 13.90
CA HIS A 307 8.00 3.92 14.64
C HIS A 307 6.91 3.24 13.80
N ALA A 308 7.02 1.93 13.61
CA ALA A 308 5.95 1.11 13.04
C ALA A 308 5.26 0.36 14.17
N VAL A 309 3.99 0.67 14.41
CA VAL A 309 3.17 0.10 15.48
C VAL A 309 2.16 -0.85 14.88
N PHE A 310 2.18 -2.10 15.30
CA PHE A 310 1.34 -3.18 14.77
C PHE A 310 0.33 -3.61 15.82
N CYS A 311 -0.96 -3.37 15.56
CA CYS A 311 -2.08 -3.75 16.42
C CYS A 311 -2.63 -5.10 15.95
N LEU A 312 -2.14 -6.20 16.51
CA LEU A 312 -2.41 -7.56 16.05
C LEU A 312 -3.49 -8.24 16.88
N ALA A 313 -4.51 -8.77 16.24
CA ALA A 313 -5.54 -9.58 16.88
C ALA A 313 -6.22 -10.50 15.85
N GLU A 314 -6.91 -11.52 16.31
CA GLU A 314 -7.93 -12.24 15.56
C GLU A 314 -9.28 -11.96 16.22
N ASN A 315 -10.23 -11.43 15.45
CA ASN A 315 -11.61 -11.26 15.91
C ASN A 315 -12.36 -12.58 15.75
N SER A 316 -12.38 -13.37 16.81
CA SER A 316 -12.88 -14.74 16.79
C SER A 316 -14.10 -14.91 17.72
N VAL A 317 -14.78 -16.02 17.57
CA VAL A 317 -15.91 -16.42 18.44
C VAL A 317 -15.45 -17.48 19.45
N GLY A 318 -15.97 -17.39 20.67
CA GLY A 318 -15.62 -18.32 21.73
C GLY A 318 -16.26 -17.93 23.06
N PRO A 319 -16.06 -18.74 24.11
CA PRO A 319 -16.65 -18.46 25.43
C PRO A 319 -16.18 -17.14 26.06
N THR A 320 -15.00 -16.66 25.67
CA THR A 320 -14.38 -15.43 26.20
C THR A 320 -14.54 -14.24 25.26
N ALA A 321 -15.25 -14.39 24.11
CA ALA A 321 -15.45 -13.33 23.15
C ALA A 321 -16.13 -12.11 23.77
N THR A 322 -15.76 -10.93 23.30
CA THR A 322 -16.47 -9.69 23.63
C THR A 322 -17.92 -9.79 23.16
N ARG A 323 -18.84 -9.36 24.01
CA ARG A 323 -20.28 -9.38 23.75
C ARG A 323 -20.77 -7.97 23.44
N PRO A 324 -21.79 -7.79 22.63
CA PRO A 324 -22.57 -6.56 22.67
C PRO A 324 -22.96 -6.23 24.13
N ASP A 325 -22.94 -4.96 24.48
CA ASP A 325 -23.12 -4.38 25.84
C ASP A 325 -21.90 -4.52 26.79
N ASP A 326 -20.84 -5.25 26.43
CA ASP A 326 -19.59 -5.18 27.19
C ASP A 326 -18.99 -3.74 27.09
N ILE A 327 -18.36 -3.27 28.17
CA ILE A 327 -17.65 -1.99 28.21
C ILE A 327 -16.15 -2.27 28.31
N HIS A 328 -15.37 -1.72 27.38
CA HIS A 328 -13.91 -1.77 27.41
C HIS A 328 -13.34 -0.40 27.79
N THR A 329 -12.30 -0.39 28.61
CA THR A 329 -11.47 0.80 28.82
C THR A 329 -10.27 0.72 27.91
N LEU A 330 -10.15 1.64 26.95
CA LEU A 330 -9.07 1.68 25.98
C LEU A 330 -7.83 2.37 26.58
N TYR A 331 -6.69 2.30 25.88
CA TYR A 331 -5.42 2.86 26.33
C TYR A 331 -5.46 4.39 26.54
N SER A 332 -6.41 5.08 25.93
CA SER A 332 -6.73 6.50 26.19
C SER A 332 -7.29 6.75 27.59
N GLY A 333 -7.75 5.72 28.29
CA GLY A 333 -8.54 5.81 29.53
C GLY A 333 -10.04 5.98 29.30
N LYS A 334 -10.49 6.20 28.05
CA LYS A 334 -11.91 6.31 27.71
C LYS A 334 -12.59 4.96 27.72
N THR A 335 -13.84 4.95 28.16
CA THR A 335 -14.70 3.77 28.19
C THR A 335 -15.54 3.67 26.92
N VAL A 336 -15.64 2.48 26.34
CA VAL A 336 -16.35 2.22 25.10
C VAL A 336 -17.33 1.08 25.28
N GLU A 337 -18.62 1.38 25.13
CA GLU A 337 -19.69 0.39 25.07
C GLU A 337 -19.69 -0.29 23.69
N ILE A 338 -19.58 -1.60 23.67
CA ILE A 338 -19.55 -2.36 22.45
C ILE A 338 -20.97 -2.63 21.97
N ASN A 339 -21.43 -1.97 20.92
CA ASN A 339 -22.70 -2.22 20.31
C ASN A 339 -22.58 -3.03 18.99
N ASN A 340 -21.36 -3.22 18.49
CA ASN A 340 -21.08 -4.02 17.31
C ASN A 340 -19.66 -4.61 17.37
N THR A 341 -19.54 -5.91 17.58
CA THR A 341 -18.25 -6.59 17.65
C THR A 341 -17.54 -6.70 16.28
N ASP A 342 -18.23 -6.42 15.16
CA ASP A 342 -17.68 -6.33 13.79
C ASP A 342 -17.10 -4.93 13.48
N ALA A 343 -17.08 -4.03 14.46
CA ALA A 343 -16.40 -2.75 14.41
C ALA A 343 -15.15 -2.76 15.33
N GLU A 344 -14.34 -3.80 15.19
CA GLU A 344 -13.18 -4.12 16.03
C GLU A 344 -11.92 -3.34 15.63
N GLY A 345 -11.75 -3.07 14.33
CA GLY A 345 -10.53 -2.45 13.80
C GLY A 345 -10.25 -1.08 14.39
N ARG A 346 -11.29 -0.28 14.62
CA ARG A 346 -11.16 1.04 15.25
C ARG A 346 -10.76 0.94 16.72
N LEU A 347 -11.12 -0.14 17.42
CA LEU A 347 -10.75 -0.38 18.81
C LEU A 347 -9.24 -0.65 18.94
N VAL A 348 -8.70 -1.51 18.08
CA VAL A 348 -7.26 -1.83 18.10
C VAL A 348 -6.41 -0.64 17.67
N LEU A 349 -6.89 0.15 16.67
CA LEU A 349 -6.20 1.35 16.22
C LEU A 349 -6.23 2.47 17.26
N ALA A 350 -7.34 2.64 18.00
CA ALA A 350 -7.44 3.62 19.07
C ALA A 350 -6.36 3.40 20.13
N ASP A 351 -6.11 2.16 20.56
CA ASP A 351 -5.00 1.83 21.45
C ASP A 351 -3.64 2.16 20.82
N GLY A 352 -3.45 1.80 19.54
CA GLY A 352 -2.19 2.02 18.82
C GLY A 352 -1.83 3.49 18.62
N VAL A 353 -2.79 4.35 18.23
CA VAL A 353 -2.52 5.78 18.02
C VAL A 353 -2.25 6.50 19.34
N VAL A 354 -2.93 6.09 20.41
CA VAL A 354 -2.68 6.65 21.75
C VAL A 354 -1.31 6.24 22.27
N TYR A 355 -0.90 4.99 22.04
CA TYR A 355 0.45 4.53 22.37
C TYR A 355 1.51 5.34 21.58
N ALA A 356 1.29 5.55 20.30
CA ALA A 356 2.16 6.36 19.47
C ALA A 356 2.31 7.82 20.00
N SER A 357 1.22 8.41 20.46
CA SER A 357 1.23 9.77 21.05
C SER A 357 1.90 9.80 22.42
N LYS A 358 1.50 8.90 23.35
CA LYS A 358 1.91 8.97 24.77
C LYS A 358 3.30 8.40 25.01
N ASP A 359 3.60 7.23 24.44
CA ASP A 359 4.80 6.47 24.77
C ASP A 359 5.93 6.69 23.76
N LEU A 360 5.59 6.98 22.49
CA LEU A 360 6.55 7.25 21.44
C LEU A 360 6.72 8.75 21.13
N SER A 361 5.89 9.62 21.75
CA SER A 361 5.95 11.08 21.57
C SER A 361 5.91 11.49 20.09
N ALA A 362 5.09 10.82 19.28
CA ALA A 362 5.01 11.09 17.86
C ALA A 362 4.36 12.46 17.57
N ASP A 363 5.01 13.25 16.71
CA ASP A 363 4.50 14.52 16.18
C ASP A 363 3.50 14.30 15.05
N ILE A 364 3.71 13.19 14.30
CA ILE A 364 2.90 12.79 13.17
C ILE A 364 2.50 11.33 13.35
N ILE A 365 1.20 11.07 13.36
CA ILE A 365 0.64 9.71 13.46
C ILE A 365 -0.17 9.43 12.19
N LEU A 366 0.23 8.41 11.44
CA LEU A 366 -0.56 7.90 10.32
C LEU A 366 -1.05 6.50 10.66
N ASP A 367 -2.36 6.30 10.74
CA ASP A 367 -2.91 4.96 10.85
C ASP A 367 -3.42 4.45 9.49
N MET A 368 -3.23 3.14 9.25
CA MET A 368 -3.64 2.48 8.02
C MET A 368 -4.40 1.19 8.32
N ALA A 369 -5.56 1.05 7.71
CA ALA A 369 -6.46 -0.05 8.00
C ALA A 369 -7.33 -0.47 6.81
N THR A 370 -7.67 -1.75 6.77
CA THR A 370 -8.81 -2.28 6.05
C THR A 370 -10.04 -2.11 6.95
N LEU A 371 -10.57 -0.88 7.01
CA LEU A 371 -11.44 -0.52 8.12
C LEU A 371 -12.92 -0.69 7.81
N THR A 372 -13.40 -0.15 6.68
CA THR A 372 -14.84 -0.11 6.41
C THR A 372 -15.21 -0.62 5.01
N GLY A 373 -16.31 -1.37 4.93
CA GLY A 373 -16.92 -1.66 3.63
C GLY A 373 -17.44 -0.39 2.93
N ALA A 374 -17.81 0.61 3.70
CA ALA A 374 -18.28 1.91 3.21
C ALA A 374 -17.19 2.70 2.46
N GLN A 375 -15.91 2.46 2.71
CA GLN A 375 -14.82 3.05 1.96
C GLN A 375 -14.96 2.76 0.46
N GLY A 376 -15.28 1.52 0.08
CA GLY A 376 -15.47 1.15 -1.31
C GLY A 376 -16.67 1.85 -1.99
N ILE A 377 -17.65 2.28 -1.22
CA ILE A 377 -18.79 3.08 -1.69
C ILE A 377 -18.36 4.54 -1.86
N SER A 378 -17.59 5.08 -0.91
CA SER A 378 -17.19 6.50 -0.89
C SER A 378 -16.14 6.84 -1.93
N THR A 379 -15.06 6.06 -2.02
CA THR A 379 -13.90 6.37 -2.88
C THR A 379 -13.62 5.29 -3.95
N GLY A 380 -14.41 4.22 -3.97
CA GLY A 380 -14.30 3.14 -4.95
C GLY A 380 -13.20 2.13 -4.63
N LYS A 381 -12.95 1.24 -5.60
CA LYS A 381 -12.07 0.06 -5.42
C LYS A 381 -10.58 0.38 -5.56
N PHE A 382 -10.24 1.55 -6.09
CA PHE A 382 -8.84 1.87 -6.45
C PHE A 382 -8.23 2.99 -5.60
N HIS A 383 -9.05 3.78 -4.90
CA HIS A 383 -8.59 4.87 -4.07
C HIS A 383 -8.76 4.51 -2.59
N ALA A 384 -7.70 4.66 -1.81
CA ALA A 384 -7.84 4.72 -0.36
C ALA A 384 -8.67 5.93 0.05
N ALA A 385 -9.37 5.85 1.16
CA ALA A 385 -10.01 6.99 1.77
C ALA A 385 -9.06 7.61 2.81
N VAL A 386 -8.85 8.92 2.74
CA VAL A 386 -7.95 9.65 3.64
C VAL A 386 -8.75 10.65 4.46
N MET A 387 -8.50 10.69 5.77
CA MET A 387 -9.03 11.70 6.66
C MET A 387 -7.93 12.20 7.58
N THR A 388 -7.86 13.50 7.80
CA THR A 388 -6.82 14.12 8.62
C THR A 388 -7.30 15.41 9.27
N ASN A 389 -6.66 15.81 10.35
CA ASN A 389 -6.87 17.11 11.01
C ASN A 389 -6.08 18.25 10.35
N SER A 390 -5.38 17.99 9.22
CA SER A 390 -4.53 18.96 8.53
C SER A 390 -4.82 19.01 7.03
N GLU A 391 -5.28 20.16 6.52
CA GLU A 391 -5.51 20.38 5.08
C GLU A 391 -4.23 20.15 4.24
N GLN A 392 -3.09 20.60 4.75
CA GLN A 392 -1.81 20.40 4.06
C GLN A 392 -1.52 18.91 3.85
N TRP A 393 -1.78 18.07 4.86
CA TRP A 393 -1.54 16.63 4.78
C TRP A 393 -2.58 15.92 3.93
N GLU A 394 -3.82 16.41 3.89
CA GLU A 394 -4.84 15.91 2.96
C GLU A 394 -4.37 16.05 1.51
N VAL A 395 -3.93 17.25 1.14
CA VAL A 395 -3.38 17.51 -0.21
C VAL A 395 -2.13 16.67 -0.49
N ALA A 396 -1.23 16.53 0.51
CA ALA A 396 -0.03 15.72 0.36
C ALA A 396 -0.36 14.24 0.11
N CYS A 397 -1.32 13.67 0.84
CA CYS A 397 -1.75 12.28 0.62
C CYS A 397 -2.30 12.05 -0.80
N VAL A 398 -3.11 12.95 -1.31
CA VAL A 398 -3.64 12.85 -2.68
C VAL A 398 -2.50 12.94 -3.71
N ARG A 399 -1.54 13.83 -3.51
CA ARG A 399 -0.36 13.96 -4.40
C ARG A 399 0.53 12.72 -4.33
N ALA A 400 0.83 12.22 -3.12
CA ALA A 400 1.59 10.99 -2.94
C ALA A 400 0.90 9.79 -3.60
N GLY A 401 -0.42 9.70 -3.50
CA GLY A 401 -1.20 8.67 -4.18
C GLY A 401 -1.04 8.72 -5.70
N ARG A 402 -0.99 9.91 -6.28
CA ARG A 402 -0.78 10.09 -7.73
C ARG A 402 0.65 9.75 -8.16
N SER A 403 1.65 10.16 -7.39
CA SER A 403 3.06 9.90 -7.72
C SER A 403 3.48 8.45 -7.46
N SER A 404 2.83 7.75 -6.53
CA SER A 404 3.12 6.35 -6.20
C SER A 404 2.27 5.32 -6.95
N GLY A 405 1.12 5.75 -7.49
CA GLY A 405 0.11 4.84 -8.07
C GLY A 405 -0.80 4.16 -7.04
N ASP A 406 -0.57 4.35 -5.74
CA ASP A 406 -1.48 3.97 -4.64
C ASP A 406 -2.44 5.12 -4.37
N LEU A 407 -3.48 5.22 -5.20
CA LEU A 407 -4.36 6.37 -5.26
C LEU A 407 -5.10 6.62 -3.94
N ALA A 408 -5.27 7.90 -3.59
CA ALA A 408 -5.97 8.34 -2.39
C ALA A 408 -6.95 9.47 -2.70
N HIS A 409 -8.04 9.54 -1.91
CA HIS A 409 -9.05 10.59 -2.00
C HIS A 409 -9.55 10.97 -0.61
N PRO A 410 -9.78 12.27 -0.31
CA PRO A 410 -10.19 12.71 1.01
C PRO A 410 -11.63 12.31 1.35
N LEU A 411 -11.87 12.12 2.66
CA LEU A 411 -13.18 12.03 3.30
C LEU A 411 -13.46 13.30 4.10
N VAL A 412 -14.72 13.49 4.46
CA VAL A 412 -15.16 14.60 5.32
C VAL A 412 -14.58 14.43 6.73
N TYR A 413 -13.83 15.43 7.20
CA TYR A 413 -13.39 15.59 8.58
C TYR A 413 -14.23 16.68 9.26
N CYS A 414 -15.22 16.29 10.05
CA CYS A 414 -16.14 17.22 10.73
C CYS A 414 -16.65 16.59 12.03
N PRO A 415 -15.79 16.52 13.10
CA PRO A 415 -16.15 15.89 14.36
C PRO A 415 -17.43 16.47 14.97
N GLU A 416 -17.61 17.79 14.92
CA GLU A 416 -18.70 18.52 15.54
C GLU A 416 -20.08 18.16 14.96
N LEU A 417 -20.13 17.60 13.72
CA LEU A 417 -21.39 17.16 13.12
C LEU A 417 -21.62 15.65 13.22
N HIS A 418 -20.55 14.86 13.29
CA HIS A 418 -20.66 13.41 13.13
C HIS A 418 -20.35 12.61 14.41
N PHE A 419 -19.61 13.18 15.39
CA PHE A 419 -19.18 12.41 16.54
C PHE A 419 -20.33 12.04 17.49
N SER A 420 -21.44 12.76 17.45
CA SER A 420 -22.66 12.42 18.21
C SER A 420 -23.25 11.05 17.87
N GLU A 421 -22.88 10.46 16.72
CA GLU A 421 -23.27 9.09 16.32
C GLU A 421 -22.78 8.01 17.32
N PHE A 422 -21.78 8.33 18.14
CA PHE A 422 -21.18 7.41 19.12
C PHE A 422 -21.73 7.58 20.55
N ASN A 423 -22.75 8.37 20.77
CA ASN A 423 -23.28 8.64 22.12
C ASN A 423 -23.69 7.34 22.83
N SER A 424 -23.22 7.18 24.08
CA SER A 424 -23.62 6.14 25.01
C SER A 424 -24.29 6.76 26.25
N ALA A 425 -25.22 6.04 26.85
CA ALA A 425 -25.83 6.44 28.11
C ALA A 425 -25.02 6.05 29.36
N ILE A 426 -24.04 5.13 29.20
CA ILE A 426 -23.35 4.46 30.30
C ILE A 426 -21.82 4.44 30.18
N ALA A 427 -21.29 4.82 29.02
CA ALA A 427 -19.85 4.91 28.74
C ALA A 427 -19.55 6.26 28.08
N ASP A 428 -18.26 6.56 27.84
CA ASP A 428 -17.89 7.79 27.12
C ASP A 428 -18.39 7.77 25.67
N MET A 429 -18.44 6.57 25.06
CA MET A 429 -18.93 6.40 23.69
C MET A 429 -19.29 4.94 23.38
N LYS A 430 -19.99 4.72 22.25
CA LYS A 430 -20.15 3.42 21.63
C LYS A 430 -19.06 3.19 20.58
N ASN A 431 -18.81 1.92 20.18
CA ASN A 431 -17.82 1.63 19.15
C ASN A 431 -18.35 1.73 17.72
N SER A 432 -19.67 1.78 17.53
CA SER A 432 -20.29 1.86 16.22
C SER A 432 -21.39 2.91 16.17
N VAL A 433 -21.59 3.49 14.99
CA VAL A 433 -22.56 4.57 14.75
C VAL A 433 -24.01 4.10 14.94
N ALA A 434 -24.88 5.04 15.32
CA ALA A 434 -26.33 4.80 15.40
C ALA A 434 -26.95 4.68 14.01
N ASP A 435 -26.59 5.58 13.09
CA ASP A 435 -27.03 5.56 11.70
C ASP A 435 -25.89 5.09 10.78
N ARG A 436 -26.05 3.90 10.20
CA ARG A 436 -25.06 3.30 9.30
C ARG A 436 -25.02 3.94 7.91
N GLU A 437 -25.96 4.79 7.56
CA GLU A 437 -26.02 5.51 6.29
C GLU A 437 -25.34 6.90 6.38
N ASN A 438 -25.05 7.38 7.61
CA ASN A 438 -24.40 8.67 7.84
C ASN A 438 -22.87 8.56 7.82
N ALA A 439 -22.22 8.99 6.74
CA ALA A 439 -20.77 9.15 6.60
C ALA A 439 -19.92 8.04 7.30
N GLN A 440 -20.30 6.78 7.12
CA GLN A 440 -19.80 5.65 7.92
C GLN A 440 -18.27 5.54 7.94
N SER A 441 -17.57 5.80 6.80
CA SER A 441 -16.11 5.75 6.74
C SER A 441 -15.48 6.91 7.52
N SER A 442 -16.04 8.13 7.43
CA SER A 442 -15.59 9.27 8.23
C SER A 442 -15.80 9.02 9.71
N CYS A 443 -16.97 8.53 10.12
CA CYS A 443 -17.25 8.19 11.52
C CYS A 443 -16.25 7.17 12.08
N ALA A 444 -15.88 6.13 11.29
CA ALA A 444 -14.91 5.15 11.74
C ALA A 444 -13.54 5.77 12.05
N GLY A 445 -13.06 6.68 11.20
CA GLY A 445 -11.83 7.42 11.46
C GLY A 445 -11.99 8.39 12.64
N LEU A 446 -13.10 9.12 12.74
CA LEU A 446 -13.35 10.03 13.86
C LEU A 446 -13.36 9.33 15.22
N PHE A 447 -13.83 8.08 15.28
CA PHE A 447 -13.69 7.26 16.49
C PHE A 447 -12.22 7.13 16.91
N ILE A 448 -11.33 6.80 15.98
CA ILE A 448 -9.89 6.67 16.25
C ILE A 448 -9.31 8.02 16.70
N GLY A 449 -9.54 9.08 15.93
CA GLY A 449 -9.06 10.44 16.24
C GLY A 449 -9.56 10.96 17.58
N SER A 450 -10.77 10.59 18.01
CA SER A 450 -11.32 11.01 19.31
C SER A 450 -10.49 10.50 20.49
N HIS A 451 -9.79 9.38 20.36
CA HIS A 451 -8.94 8.84 21.42
C HIS A 451 -7.62 9.61 21.56
N LEU A 452 -7.12 10.23 20.48
CA LEU A 452 -6.06 11.24 20.57
C LEU A 452 -6.58 12.54 21.22
N GLY A 453 -7.82 12.90 20.91
CA GLY A 453 -8.42 14.19 21.17
C GLY A 453 -8.44 15.05 19.90
N PHE A 454 -9.56 15.72 19.62
CA PHE A 454 -9.67 16.58 18.44
C PHE A 454 -8.85 17.87 18.54
N ASP A 455 -8.34 18.18 19.73
CA ASP A 455 -7.42 19.27 20.05
C ASP A 455 -5.95 18.82 20.15
N TRP A 456 -5.64 17.55 19.81
CA TRP A 456 -4.27 17.06 19.81
C TRP A 456 -3.43 17.88 18.82
N PRO A 457 -2.26 18.45 19.28
CA PRO A 457 -1.50 19.42 18.48
C PRO A 457 -0.72 18.83 17.31
N GLY A 458 -0.55 17.50 17.27
CA GLY A 458 0.16 16.82 16.20
C GLY A 458 -0.68 16.62 14.93
N VAL A 459 -0.06 16.09 13.91
CA VAL A 459 -0.73 15.71 12.67
C VAL A 459 -1.22 14.26 12.77
N TRP A 460 -2.52 14.06 12.59
CA TRP A 460 -3.10 12.75 12.47
C TRP A 460 -3.64 12.52 11.06
N VAL A 461 -3.28 11.38 10.48
CA VAL A 461 -3.74 10.93 9.16
C VAL A 461 -4.31 9.52 9.28
N HIS A 462 -5.56 9.34 8.91
CA HIS A 462 -6.21 8.04 8.79
C HIS A 462 -6.33 7.62 7.33
N VAL A 463 -5.91 6.40 7.00
CA VAL A 463 -5.95 5.85 5.64
C VAL A 463 -6.72 4.53 5.64
N ASP A 464 -7.95 4.55 5.13
CA ASP A 464 -8.77 3.35 4.94
C ASP A 464 -8.52 2.72 3.57
N ILE A 465 -7.94 1.51 3.58
CA ILE A 465 -7.55 0.74 2.39
C ILE A 465 -8.41 -0.53 2.19
N ALA A 466 -9.61 -0.58 2.77
CA ALA A 466 -10.46 -1.77 2.75
C ALA A 466 -10.66 -2.36 1.34
N SER A 467 -10.85 -1.51 0.33
CA SER A 467 -11.05 -1.97 -1.05
C SER A 467 -9.75 -2.12 -1.83
N PRO A 468 -8.81 -1.14 -1.86
CA PRO A 468 -7.63 -1.24 -2.72
C PRO A 468 -6.60 -2.28 -2.25
N VAL A 469 -6.72 -2.82 -1.04
CA VAL A 469 -5.85 -3.88 -0.52
C VAL A 469 -5.84 -5.14 -1.39
N HIS A 470 -6.85 -5.31 -2.23
CA HIS A 470 -6.96 -6.48 -3.13
C HIS A 470 -7.57 -6.15 -4.50
N VAL A 471 -7.26 -6.98 -5.49
CA VAL A 471 -7.94 -7.03 -6.80
C VAL A 471 -8.36 -8.48 -7.05
N GLY A 472 -9.67 -8.73 -7.12
CA GLY A 472 -10.21 -10.09 -7.09
C GLY A 472 -9.82 -10.78 -5.77
N GLU A 473 -9.22 -11.96 -5.88
CA GLU A 473 -8.80 -12.75 -4.70
C GLU A 473 -7.34 -12.49 -4.28
N ARG A 474 -6.61 -11.61 -4.96
CA ARG A 474 -5.19 -11.38 -4.71
C ARG A 474 -4.93 -10.04 -4.05
N ALA A 475 -4.05 -10.05 -3.08
CA ALA A 475 -3.54 -8.85 -2.44
C ALA A 475 -2.71 -8.00 -3.41
N THR A 476 -2.73 -6.69 -3.20
CA THR A 476 -2.04 -5.71 -4.04
C THR A 476 -0.74 -5.17 -3.42
N GLY A 477 -0.54 -5.32 -2.11
CA GLY A 477 0.51 -4.62 -1.38
C GLY A 477 0.29 -3.10 -1.38
N PHE A 478 -0.97 -2.66 -1.52
CA PHE A 478 -1.35 -1.25 -1.44
C PHE A 478 -0.92 -0.64 -0.12
N GLY A 479 -0.51 0.61 -0.14
CA GLY A 479 -0.06 1.38 1.00
C GLY A 479 1.46 1.50 1.09
N VAL A 480 2.21 0.50 0.63
CA VAL A 480 3.69 0.55 0.67
C VAL A 480 4.23 1.71 -0.16
N ALA A 481 3.83 1.79 -1.42
CA ALA A 481 4.27 2.86 -2.32
C ALA A 481 3.76 4.23 -1.87
N LEU A 482 2.52 4.30 -1.33
CA LEU A 482 1.95 5.52 -0.78
C LEU A 482 2.80 6.09 0.37
N LEU A 483 3.14 5.24 1.35
CA LEU A 483 3.93 5.65 2.51
C LEU A 483 5.35 6.08 2.12
N MET A 484 6.02 5.31 1.27
CA MET A 484 7.35 5.67 0.76
C MET A 484 7.34 7.00 0.00
N ALA A 485 6.35 7.25 -0.84
CA ALA A 485 6.23 8.51 -1.56
C ALA A 485 5.86 9.66 -0.64
N LEU A 486 4.90 9.47 0.28
CA LEU A 486 4.45 10.53 1.20
C LEU A 486 5.60 11.05 2.06
N PHE A 487 6.39 10.15 2.63
CA PHE A 487 7.49 10.49 3.54
C PHE A 487 8.87 10.51 2.87
N GLY A 488 8.92 10.38 1.54
CA GLY A 488 10.17 10.24 0.80
C GLY A 488 11.16 11.38 0.95
N GLN A 489 10.70 12.60 1.28
CA GLN A 489 11.55 13.76 1.52
C GLN A 489 12.51 13.57 2.72
N ALA A 490 12.14 12.74 3.67
CA ALA A 490 12.98 12.44 4.83
C ALA A 490 14.03 11.34 4.55
N SER A 491 14.16 10.87 3.31
CA SER A 491 15.19 9.88 2.92
C SER A 491 16.37 10.54 2.18
N ASP A 492 17.46 9.81 2.06
CA ASP A 492 18.63 10.21 1.25
C ASP A 492 18.44 9.93 -0.25
N ASP A 493 17.39 9.22 -0.61
CA ASP A 493 17.15 8.77 -1.97
C ASP A 493 16.56 9.87 -2.86
N SER A 494 17.23 10.14 -4.00
CA SER A 494 16.83 11.20 -4.93
C SER A 494 15.48 10.92 -5.60
N LEU A 495 15.17 9.66 -5.89
CA LEU A 495 13.92 9.27 -6.53
C LEU A 495 12.73 9.46 -5.56
N LEU A 496 12.90 9.08 -4.29
CA LEU A 496 11.88 9.31 -3.26
C LEU A 496 11.67 10.80 -2.99
N ASN A 497 12.75 11.59 -2.94
CA ASN A 497 12.66 13.04 -2.82
C ASN A 497 11.87 13.67 -3.99
N GLN A 498 12.07 13.18 -5.21
CA GLN A 498 11.36 13.68 -6.40
C GLN A 498 9.85 13.35 -6.39
N VAL A 499 9.46 12.18 -5.88
CA VAL A 499 8.04 11.77 -5.85
C VAL A 499 7.31 12.23 -4.60
N SER A 500 8.02 12.70 -3.56
CA SER A 500 7.43 13.15 -2.30
C SER A 500 6.79 14.52 -2.45
N PRO A 501 5.53 14.69 -1.98
CA PRO A 501 4.86 15.98 -1.95
C PRO A 501 5.26 16.85 -0.76
N LEU A 502 5.84 16.26 0.29
CA LEU A 502 6.27 16.95 1.50
C LEU A 502 7.64 17.58 1.24
N GLY A 503 7.83 18.87 1.54
CA GLY A 503 9.08 19.59 1.28
C GLY A 503 9.17 20.22 -0.11
N ALA A 504 8.25 19.96 -1.02
CA ALA A 504 8.11 20.77 -2.22
C ALA A 504 7.74 22.22 -1.80
N PRO A 505 8.47 23.26 -2.27
CA PRO A 505 8.10 24.63 -1.93
C PRO A 505 6.65 24.86 -2.36
N ASN A 506 5.86 25.51 -1.50
CA ASN A 506 4.46 25.88 -1.73
C ASN A 506 4.23 26.72 -3.03
N ASN A 507 5.30 27.01 -3.77
CA ASN A 507 5.33 27.76 -5.02
C ASN A 507 5.19 26.91 -6.30
N GLN A 508 4.98 25.60 -6.21
CA GLN A 508 4.35 24.95 -7.34
C GLN A 508 2.86 25.31 -7.29
N SER A 509 2.62 26.52 -7.77
CA SER A 509 1.30 27.10 -7.93
C SER A 509 0.36 26.07 -8.57
N GLU A 510 -0.91 26.12 -8.19
CA GLU A 510 -2.03 25.48 -8.88
C GLU A 510 -1.90 25.61 -10.43
N ASP A 511 -1.25 26.67 -10.92
CA ASP A 511 -0.85 26.90 -12.30
C ASP A 511 0.07 25.85 -12.93
N GLN A 512 1.02 25.27 -12.21
CA GLN A 512 1.92 24.24 -12.78
C GLN A 512 1.25 22.88 -12.78
N MET A 513 0.48 22.59 -11.72
CA MET A 513 -0.38 21.42 -11.65
C MET A 513 -1.53 21.50 -12.69
N GLU A 514 -2.05 22.71 -12.95
CA GLU A 514 -3.04 22.98 -13.99
C GLU A 514 -2.43 22.93 -15.40
N ARG A 515 -1.17 23.35 -15.60
CA ARG A 515 -0.44 23.23 -16.88
C ARG A 515 -0.08 21.79 -17.21
N ASP A 516 0.34 20.98 -16.22
CA ASP A 516 0.60 19.54 -16.40
C ASP A 516 -0.72 18.78 -16.60
N CYS A 517 -1.78 19.17 -15.90
CA CYS A 517 -3.12 18.68 -16.13
C CYS A 517 -3.67 19.09 -17.51
N LYS A 518 -3.42 20.33 -17.97
CA LYS A 518 -3.85 20.81 -19.30
C LYS A 518 -3.12 20.09 -20.44
N ARG A 519 -1.87 19.67 -20.24
CA ARG A 519 -1.13 18.84 -21.21
C ARG A 519 -1.61 17.39 -21.27
N ARG A 520 -2.26 16.88 -20.19
CA ARG A 520 -2.68 15.47 -20.04
C ARG A 520 -4.19 15.29 -19.83
N ARG A 521 -5.02 16.29 -20.11
CA ARG A 521 -6.48 16.23 -19.91
C ARG A 521 -7.15 15.18 -20.80
N LEU A 522 -8.02 14.35 -20.16
CA LEU A 522 -9.21 13.82 -20.80
C LEU A 522 -10.21 15.00 -20.97
N VAL A 523 -10.64 15.23 -22.19
CA VAL A 523 -11.80 16.08 -22.49
C VAL A 523 -13.05 15.27 -22.20
#